data_3dcd841527b17d5b8da687f90dfc0bdf
#
_entry.id   3dcd841527b17d5b8da687f90dfc0bdf
#
_cell.length_a   1.000
_cell.length_b   1.000
_cell.length_c   1.000
_cell.angle_alpha   90.00
_cell.angle_beta   90.00
_cell.angle_gamma   90.00
#
_symmetry.space_group_name_H-M   'P 1'
#
loop_
_entity.id
_entity.type
_entity.pdbx_description
1 polymer ?
#
loop_
_entity_poly.entity_id
_entity_poly.type
_entity_poly.pdbx_seq_one_letter_code
_entity_poly.pdbx_strand_id
1 'polypeptide(L)'
;DPSQYQEFLEERKKGALNDSYKAKLAFEAFQHTADYDAAISRWMSEERNLQSSKYIESYPLIKTLRYGENPHQKAFWYGLANIGWNSAEQLQGKELSYNNLLDLESALTTVLEFGYEEKDILNTNKFASVILKHNNPCGASISNSASQAFLNALACDSVSAFGGIVAFNSNVDSDTAIN
;
A
#
# COMPACT_ATOMS: atom_id res chain seq x y z
N ASP A 1 -8.43 24.06 -12.36
CA ASP A 1 -9.52 23.35 -11.68
C ASP A 1 -10.39 24.36 -10.92
N PRO A 2 -11.76 24.22 -10.91
CA PRO A 2 -12.64 25.14 -10.19
C PRO A 2 -12.36 25.25 -8.69
N SER A 3 -11.83 24.20 -8.06
CA SER A 3 -11.44 24.22 -6.65
C SER A 3 -10.36 25.24 -6.32
N GLN A 4 -9.58 25.68 -7.32
CA GLN A 4 -8.49 26.65 -7.17
C GLN A 4 -8.96 28.11 -7.23
N TYR A 5 -10.21 28.38 -7.67
CA TYR A 5 -10.66 29.74 -7.93
C TYR A 5 -10.64 30.63 -6.70
N GLN A 6 -11.03 30.10 -5.55
CA GLN A 6 -11.03 30.87 -4.30
C GLN A 6 -9.60 31.27 -3.90
N GLU A 7 -8.66 30.33 -3.88
CA GLU A 7 -7.26 30.61 -3.56
C GLU A 7 -6.66 31.62 -4.58
N PHE A 8 -6.94 31.42 -5.87
CA PHE A 8 -6.47 32.35 -6.91
C PHE A 8 -6.98 33.78 -6.68
N LEU A 9 -8.25 33.95 -6.36
CA LEU A 9 -8.83 35.28 -6.09
C LEU A 9 -8.23 35.93 -4.84
N GLU A 10 -7.95 35.17 -3.82
CA GLU A 10 -7.30 35.64 -2.58
C GLU A 10 -5.86 36.09 -2.85
N GLU A 11 -5.08 35.28 -3.58
CA GLU A 11 -3.72 35.66 -3.98
C GLU A 11 -3.71 36.90 -4.88
N ARG A 12 -4.66 37.00 -5.79
CA ARG A 12 -4.80 38.19 -6.68
C ARG A 12 -5.14 39.47 -5.94
N LYS A 13 -5.95 39.39 -4.86
CA LYS A 13 -6.28 40.54 -4.00
C LYS A 13 -5.07 41.08 -3.25
N LYS A 14 -4.08 40.25 -2.95
CA LYS A 14 -2.81 40.67 -2.32
C LYS A 14 -1.89 41.45 -3.26
N GLY A 15 -2.18 41.49 -4.56
CA GLY A 15 -1.42 42.19 -5.58
C GLY A 15 -1.15 41.33 -6.80
N ALA A 16 0.05 41.51 -7.41
CA ALA A 16 0.49 40.68 -8.52
C ALA A 16 0.79 39.25 -8.00
N LEU A 17 0.35 38.25 -8.73
CA LEU A 17 0.69 36.87 -8.42
C LEU A 17 2.20 36.66 -8.46
N ASN A 18 2.77 36.10 -7.41
CA ASN A 18 4.18 35.75 -7.35
C ASN A 18 4.52 34.59 -8.30
N ASP A 19 5.79 34.47 -8.67
CA ASP A 19 6.24 33.48 -9.65
C ASP A 19 6.13 32.02 -9.12
N SER A 20 6.27 31.80 -7.81
CA SER A 20 6.07 30.48 -7.20
C SER A 20 4.63 30.00 -7.35
N TYR A 21 3.65 30.89 -7.13
CA TYR A 21 2.24 30.54 -7.30
C TYR A 21 1.88 30.29 -8.77
N LYS A 22 2.40 31.11 -9.68
CA LYS A 22 2.25 30.86 -11.13
C LYS A 22 2.85 29.51 -11.55
N ALA A 23 4.04 29.18 -11.04
CA ALA A 23 4.69 27.89 -11.31
C ALA A 23 3.87 26.72 -10.77
N LYS A 24 3.28 26.85 -9.57
CA LYS A 24 2.34 25.85 -9.01
C LYS A 24 1.15 25.62 -9.95
N LEU A 25 0.48 26.69 -10.39
CA LEU A 25 -0.67 26.59 -11.28
C LEU A 25 -0.30 25.99 -12.65
N ALA A 26 0.85 26.34 -13.20
CA ALA A 26 1.33 25.76 -14.45
C ALA A 26 1.64 24.28 -14.30
N PHE A 27 2.30 23.88 -13.23
CA PHE A 27 2.58 22.48 -12.91
C PHE A 27 1.30 21.65 -12.83
N GLU A 28 0.30 22.12 -12.06
CA GLU A 28 -0.99 21.45 -11.91
C GLU A 28 -1.77 21.37 -13.24
N ALA A 29 -1.68 22.39 -14.07
CA ALA A 29 -2.28 22.37 -15.41
C ALA A 29 -1.64 21.29 -16.31
N PHE A 30 -0.31 21.19 -16.31
CA PHE A 30 0.40 20.15 -17.07
C PHE A 30 0.15 18.74 -16.51
N GLN A 31 0.06 18.58 -15.20
CA GLN A 31 -0.34 17.28 -14.63
C GLN A 31 -1.74 16.88 -15.10
N HIS A 32 -2.71 17.81 -15.06
CA HIS A 32 -4.09 17.55 -15.50
C HIS A 32 -4.17 17.12 -16.97
N THR A 33 -3.46 17.82 -17.85
CA THR A 33 -3.45 17.48 -19.29
C THR A 33 -2.74 16.15 -19.55
N ALA A 34 -1.61 15.90 -18.88
CA ALA A 34 -0.89 14.62 -19.00
C ALA A 34 -1.74 13.42 -18.54
N ASP A 35 -2.47 13.56 -17.45
CA ASP A 35 -3.38 12.54 -16.94
C ASP A 35 -4.53 12.27 -17.92
N TYR A 36 -5.12 13.34 -18.46
CA TYR A 36 -6.19 13.26 -19.45
C TYR A 36 -5.74 12.56 -20.73
N ASP A 37 -4.58 12.93 -21.27
CA ASP A 37 -4.02 12.34 -22.47
C ASP A 37 -3.63 10.87 -22.27
N ALA A 38 -3.10 10.52 -21.09
CA ALA A 38 -2.82 9.13 -20.72
C ALA A 38 -4.10 8.28 -20.69
N ALA A 39 -5.18 8.82 -20.12
CA ALA A 39 -6.47 8.16 -20.06
C ALA A 39 -7.07 7.94 -21.48
N ILE A 40 -7.01 8.95 -22.35
CA ILE A 40 -7.46 8.82 -23.76
C ILE A 40 -6.61 7.77 -24.48
N SER A 41 -5.30 7.81 -24.34
CA SER A 41 -4.39 6.88 -25.03
C SER A 41 -4.70 5.43 -24.64
N ARG A 42 -4.92 5.17 -23.35
CA ARG A 42 -5.30 3.85 -22.84
C ARG A 42 -6.64 3.41 -23.40
N TRP A 43 -7.67 4.24 -23.31
CA TRP A 43 -9.00 3.95 -23.84
C TRP A 43 -8.96 3.63 -25.35
N MET A 44 -8.23 4.41 -26.15
CA MET A 44 -8.08 4.14 -27.58
C MET A 44 -7.38 2.83 -27.88
N SER A 45 -6.35 2.49 -27.09
CA SER A 45 -5.61 1.24 -27.22
C SER A 45 -6.52 0.03 -26.98
N GLU A 46 -7.31 0.08 -25.91
CA GLU A 46 -8.26 -0.98 -25.56
C GLU A 46 -9.41 -1.08 -26.57
N GLU A 47 -10.08 0.01 -26.86
CA GLU A 47 -11.27 0.06 -27.73
C GLU A 47 -10.96 -0.32 -29.18
N ARG A 48 -9.77 0.00 -29.66
CA ARG A 48 -9.34 -0.25 -31.04
C ARG A 48 -8.38 -1.42 -31.18
N ASN A 49 -8.07 -2.14 -30.09
CA ASN A 49 -7.09 -3.22 -30.06
C ASN A 49 -5.75 -2.81 -30.71
N LEU A 50 -5.27 -1.61 -30.36
CA LEU A 50 -4.00 -1.06 -30.85
C LEU A 50 -2.88 -1.43 -29.88
N GLN A 51 -1.79 -1.93 -30.41
CA GLN A 51 -0.59 -2.14 -29.60
C GLN A 51 0.17 -0.84 -29.41
N SER A 52 0.22 -0.35 -28.18
CA SER A 52 1.00 0.84 -27.83
C SER A 52 2.49 0.52 -27.84
N SER A 53 3.29 1.42 -28.40
CA SER A 53 4.76 1.38 -28.31
C SER A 53 5.30 1.95 -26.99
N LYS A 54 4.45 2.55 -26.18
CA LYS A 54 4.79 3.14 -24.86
C LYS A 54 3.73 2.77 -23.84
N TYR A 55 4.18 2.45 -22.63
CA TYR A 55 3.30 2.28 -21.49
C TYR A 55 3.24 3.60 -20.71
N ILE A 56 2.05 4.14 -20.57
CA ILE A 56 1.81 5.43 -19.89
C ILE A 56 0.69 5.21 -18.89
N GLU A 57 1.00 5.44 -17.61
CA GLU A 57 0.01 5.43 -16.53
C GLU A 57 0.16 6.66 -15.64
N SER A 58 -0.96 7.07 -15.07
CA SER A 58 -1.05 8.12 -14.08
C SER A 58 -1.68 7.56 -12.81
N TYR A 59 -0.99 7.77 -11.70
CA TYR A 59 -1.46 7.36 -10.38
C TYR A 59 -1.58 8.56 -9.46
N PRO A 60 -2.73 8.78 -8.83
CA PRO A 60 -2.87 9.81 -7.81
C PRO A 60 -2.02 9.49 -6.59
N LEU A 61 -1.54 10.55 -5.93
CA LEU A 61 -0.90 10.44 -4.63
C LEU A 61 -1.95 10.00 -3.59
N ILE A 62 -1.76 8.83 -3.01
CA ILE A 62 -2.64 8.29 -1.96
C ILE A 62 -2.19 8.81 -0.59
N LYS A 63 -0.89 8.73 -0.32
CA LYS A 63 -0.36 9.08 1.00
C LYS A 63 1.12 9.46 0.94
N THR A 64 1.53 10.41 1.77
CA THR A 64 2.94 10.61 2.10
C THR A 64 3.30 9.65 3.23
N LEU A 65 4.33 8.84 3.03
CA LEU A 65 4.78 7.89 4.03
C LEU A 65 5.63 8.57 5.09
N ARG A 66 5.76 7.93 6.26
CA ARG A 66 6.54 8.46 7.37
C ARG A 66 8.01 8.70 7.00
N TYR A 67 8.62 7.79 6.25
CA TYR A 67 9.95 7.89 5.64
C TYR A 67 10.12 6.79 4.57
N GLY A 68 11.18 6.88 3.78
CA GLY A 68 11.55 5.89 2.77
C GLY A 68 12.29 4.68 3.35
N GLU A 69 13.26 4.17 2.60
CA GLU A 69 14.13 3.08 3.08
C GLU A 69 14.92 3.51 4.32
N ASN A 70 15.40 4.75 4.33
CA ASN A 70 16.11 5.35 5.46
C ASN A 70 15.32 6.51 6.07
N PRO A 71 15.50 6.81 7.38
CA PRO A 71 14.70 7.84 8.10
C PRO A 71 14.75 9.24 7.51
N HIS A 72 15.81 9.60 6.82
CA HIS A 72 15.99 10.92 6.20
C HIS A 72 15.38 11.04 4.79
N GLN A 73 14.95 9.94 4.21
CA GLN A 73 14.38 9.91 2.85
C GLN A 73 12.87 10.15 2.89
N LYS A 74 12.38 10.95 1.95
CA LYS A 74 10.94 11.08 1.71
C LYS A 74 10.45 9.90 0.89
N ALA A 75 9.21 9.46 1.16
CA ALA A 75 8.55 8.46 0.37
C ALA A 75 7.07 8.82 0.16
N PHE A 76 6.57 8.45 -1.00
CA PHE A 76 5.23 8.76 -1.44
C PHE A 76 4.57 7.49 -1.98
N TRP A 77 3.33 7.30 -1.63
CA TRP A 77 2.53 6.19 -2.11
C TRP A 77 1.54 6.66 -3.15
N TYR A 78 1.72 6.21 -4.37
CA TYR A 78 0.82 6.45 -5.50
C TYR A 78 0.07 5.18 -5.83
N GLY A 79 -1.18 5.28 -6.27
CA GLY A 79 -1.96 4.11 -6.66
C GLY A 79 -3.41 4.45 -6.97
N LEU A 80 -4.17 3.46 -7.39
CA LEU A 80 -5.61 3.58 -7.59
C LEU A 80 -6.33 3.36 -6.25
N ALA A 81 -7.39 4.12 -6.02
CA ALA A 81 -8.24 3.94 -4.85
C ALA A 81 -8.89 2.54 -4.86
N ASN A 82 -9.00 1.94 -3.67
CA ASN A 82 -9.64 0.64 -3.46
C ASN A 82 -9.02 -0.55 -4.21
N ILE A 83 -7.74 -0.47 -4.56
CA ILE A 83 -6.98 -1.57 -5.18
C ILE A 83 -5.73 -1.84 -4.35
N GLY A 84 -5.42 -3.13 -4.13
CA GLY A 84 -4.29 -3.58 -3.35
C GLY A 84 -4.31 -3.01 -1.92
N TRP A 85 -3.18 -2.56 -1.42
CA TRP A 85 -3.06 -1.98 -0.07
C TRP A 85 -3.89 -0.70 0.15
N ASN A 86 -4.36 -0.04 -0.92
CA ASN A 86 -5.27 1.10 -0.80
C ASN A 86 -6.69 0.69 -0.38
N SER A 87 -7.02 -0.61 -0.46
CA SER A 87 -8.28 -1.17 0.07
C SER A 87 -8.15 -1.68 1.51
N ALA A 88 -6.94 -1.74 2.06
CA ALA A 88 -6.71 -2.19 3.42
C ALA A 88 -7.07 -1.10 4.43
N GLU A 89 -7.71 -1.49 5.52
CA GLU A 89 -8.03 -0.62 6.64
C GLU A 89 -6.96 -0.74 7.73
N GLN A 90 -6.35 0.38 8.08
CA GLN A 90 -5.45 0.45 9.23
C GLN A 90 -6.27 0.72 10.50
N LEU A 91 -6.46 -0.28 11.33
CA LEU A 91 -7.30 -0.18 12.54
C LEU A 91 -6.63 0.62 13.64
N GLN A 92 -5.30 0.58 13.75
CA GLN A 92 -4.56 1.31 14.79
C GLN A 92 -3.09 1.49 14.42
N GLY A 93 -2.36 2.23 15.25
CA GLY A 93 -0.91 2.39 15.16
C GLY A 93 -0.47 3.64 14.41
N LYS A 94 0.83 3.76 14.21
CA LYS A 94 1.47 4.89 13.53
C LYS A 94 1.36 4.76 12.01
N GLU A 95 1.58 5.87 11.32
CA GLU A 95 1.72 5.85 9.86
C GLU A 95 2.85 4.90 9.42
N LEU A 96 2.60 4.20 8.32
CA LEU A 96 3.54 3.24 7.78
C LEU A 96 4.74 3.94 7.12
N SER A 97 5.88 3.29 7.16
CA SER A 97 7.06 3.62 6.34
C SER A 97 7.07 2.75 5.08
N TYR A 98 7.98 3.09 4.16
CA TYR A 98 8.23 2.26 2.98
C TYR A 98 8.59 0.81 3.35
N ASN A 99 9.49 0.62 4.31
CA ASN A 99 9.90 -0.71 4.76
C ASN A 99 8.72 -1.51 5.36
N ASN A 100 7.80 -0.84 6.08
CA ASN A 100 6.62 -1.53 6.59
C ASN A 100 5.73 -2.06 5.45
N LEU A 101 5.59 -1.31 4.35
CA LEU A 101 4.81 -1.76 3.19
C LEU A 101 5.46 -2.94 2.48
N LEU A 102 6.79 -2.96 2.36
CA LEU A 102 7.53 -4.10 1.80
C LEU A 102 7.33 -5.35 2.66
N ASP A 103 7.48 -5.22 3.98
CA ASP A 103 7.29 -6.33 4.90
C ASP A 103 5.83 -6.82 4.90
N LEU A 104 4.85 -5.92 4.83
CA LEU A 104 3.42 -6.26 4.73
C LEU A 104 3.11 -7.04 3.44
N GLU A 105 3.64 -6.60 2.29
CA GLU A 105 3.47 -7.31 1.01
C GLU A 105 4.07 -8.71 1.08
N SER A 106 5.29 -8.83 1.60
CA SER A 106 5.94 -10.13 1.78
C SER A 106 5.17 -11.02 2.75
N ALA A 107 4.64 -10.46 3.83
CA ALA A 107 3.85 -11.19 4.82
C ALA A 107 2.54 -11.70 4.23
N LEU A 108 1.81 -10.83 3.50
CA LEU A 108 0.58 -11.20 2.83
C LEU A 108 0.81 -12.30 1.80
N THR A 109 1.79 -12.12 0.91
CA THR A 109 2.12 -13.12 -0.12
C THR A 109 2.47 -14.46 0.52
N THR A 110 3.28 -14.46 1.58
CA THR A 110 3.69 -15.70 2.25
C THR A 110 2.52 -16.38 2.95
N VAL A 111 1.64 -15.64 3.64
CA VAL A 111 0.52 -16.28 4.36
C VAL A 111 -0.54 -16.83 3.42
N LEU A 112 -0.71 -16.21 2.25
CA LEU A 112 -1.66 -16.68 1.22
C LEU A 112 -1.26 -18.02 0.60
N GLU A 113 0.01 -18.41 0.64
CA GLU A 113 0.46 -19.74 0.21
C GLU A 113 -0.13 -20.88 1.06
N PHE A 114 -0.58 -20.57 2.29
CA PHE A 114 -1.26 -21.52 3.17
C PHE A 114 -2.77 -21.55 2.96
N GLY A 115 -3.28 -20.80 1.97
CA GLY A 115 -4.69 -20.68 1.67
C GLY A 115 -5.40 -19.60 2.50
N TYR A 116 -6.53 -19.16 1.99
CA TYR A 116 -7.41 -18.17 2.64
C TYR A 116 -8.86 -18.57 2.45
N GLU A 117 -9.59 -18.80 3.55
CA GLU A 117 -10.97 -19.30 3.55
C GLU A 117 -11.14 -20.69 2.89
N GLU A 118 -12.35 -21.00 2.41
CA GLU A 118 -12.72 -22.28 1.80
C GLU A 118 -12.11 -22.56 0.42
N LYS A 119 -11.44 -21.56 -0.18
CA LYS A 119 -10.78 -21.67 -1.52
C LYS A 119 -9.33 -22.11 -1.45
N ASP A 120 -9.01 -22.83 -0.44
CA ASP A 120 -7.68 -23.23 -0.05
C ASP A 120 -6.96 -24.09 -1.11
N ILE A 121 -5.82 -23.64 -1.59
CA ILE A 121 -4.95 -24.40 -2.51
C ILE A 121 -4.48 -25.69 -1.85
N LEU A 122 -4.28 -25.70 -0.56
CA LEU A 122 -3.82 -26.85 0.21
C LEU A 122 -4.97 -27.61 0.89
N ASN A 123 -6.20 -27.13 0.77
CA ASN A 123 -7.41 -27.71 1.38
C ASN A 123 -7.22 -28.09 2.86
N THR A 124 -6.58 -27.21 3.63
CA THR A 124 -6.16 -27.54 5.00
C THR A 124 -7.20 -27.18 6.05
N ASN A 125 -8.14 -26.26 5.76
CA ASN A 125 -9.08 -25.68 6.76
C ASN A 125 -8.37 -25.31 8.07
N LYS A 126 -7.11 -24.87 7.98
CA LYS A 126 -6.26 -24.61 9.13
C LYS A 126 -5.86 -23.17 9.18
N PHE A 127 -5.64 -22.70 10.38
CA PHE A 127 -5.11 -21.37 10.65
C PHE A 127 -3.61 -21.34 10.37
N ALA A 128 -3.17 -20.34 9.61
CA ALA A 128 -1.77 -20.08 9.36
C ALA A 128 -1.34 -18.75 9.99
N SER A 129 -0.12 -18.74 10.50
CA SER A 129 0.57 -17.51 10.92
C SER A 129 1.99 -17.51 10.37
N VAL A 130 2.42 -16.37 9.84
CA VAL A 130 3.80 -16.13 9.41
C VAL A 130 4.34 -14.88 10.09
N ILE A 131 5.62 -14.92 10.45
CA ILE A 131 6.33 -13.80 11.04
C ILE A 131 7.49 -13.44 10.12
N LEU A 132 7.50 -12.20 9.62
CA LEU A 132 8.51 -11.72 8.71
C LEU A 132 9.29 -10.56 9.30
N LYS A 133 10.55 -10.48 8.94
CA LYS A 133 11.41 -9.36 9.24
C LYS A 133 12.37 -9.11 8.08
N HIS A 134 12.43 -7.86 7.60
CA HIS A 134 13.25 -7.49 6.45
C HIS A 134 12.97 -8.38 5.22
N ASN A 135 11.67 -8.52 4.89
CA ASN A 135 11.14 -9.32 3.77
C ASN A 135 11.43 -10.83 3.84
N ASN A 136 11.93 -11.34 4.96
CA ASN A 136 12.22 -12.76 5.11
C ASN A 136 11.42 -13.36 6.27
N PRO A 137 10.82 -14.56 6.09
CA PRO A 137 10.15 -15.25 7.16
C PRO A 137 11.16 -15.77 8.18
N CYS A 138 10.96 -15.42 9.45
CA CYS A 138 11.68 -16.00 10.58
C CYS A 138 10.84 -17.06 11.31
N GLY A 139 9.55 -17.15 11.00
CA GLY A 139 8.67 -18.21 11.50
C GLY A 139 7.43 -18.35 10.64
N ALA A 140 6.98 -19.58 10.43
CA ALA A 140 5.73 -19.89 9.76
C ALA A 140 5.15 -21.18 10.34
N SER A 141 3.85 -21.21 10.52
CA SER A 141 3.16 -22.41 11.04
C SER A 141 1.71 -22.46 10.64
N ILE A 142 1.18 -23.68 10.58
CA ILE A 142 -0.24 -23.96 10.48
C ILE A 142 -0.69 -24.73 11.71
N SER A 143 -1.90 -24.47 12.18
CA SER A 143 -2.45 -25.14 13.37
C SER A 143 -3.99 -25.16 13.34
N ASN A 144 -4.59 -25.70 14.40
CA ASN A 144 -6.05 -25.79 14.57
C ASN A 144 -6.65 -24.49 15.14
N SER A 145 -5.83 -23.50 15.53
CA SER A 145 -6.25 -22.16 15.94
C SER A 145 -5.21 -21.13 15.53
N ALA A 146 -5.64 -19.88 15.35
CA ALA A 146 -4.74 -18.75 15.01
C ALA A 146 -3.70 -18.53 16.12
N SER A 147 -4.12 -18.56 17.39
CA SER A 147 -3.24 -18.46 18.56
C SER A 147 -2.13 -19.51 18.55
N GLN A 148 -2.48 -20.80 18.34
CA GLN A 148 -1.47 -21.85 18.30
C GLN A 148 -0.56 -21.75 17.07
N ALA A 149 -1.09 -21.32 15.91
CA ALA A 149 -0.29 -21.07 14.73
C ALA A 149 0.75 -19.95 15.00
N PHE A 150 0.33 -18.86 15.66
CA PHE A 150 1.24 -17.79 16.07
C PHE A 150 2.34 -18.28 17.02
N LEU A 151 1.96 -18.98 18.09
CA LEU A 151 2.93 -19.47 19.06
C LEU A 151 3.96 -20.44 18.45
N ASN A 152 3.53 -21.30 17.54
CA ASN A 152 4.41 -22.19 16.82
C ASN A 152 5.35 -21.43 15.86
N ALA A 153 4.82 -20.44 15.14
CA ALA A 153 5.63 -19.59 14.27
C ALA A 153 6.67 -18.79 15.08
N LEU A 154 6.27 -18.24 16.23
CA LEU A 154 7.16 -17.51 17.13
C LEU A 154 8.26 -18.41 17.69
N ALA A 155 7.96 -19.67 17.97
CA ALA A 155 8.92 -20.63 18.48
C ALA A 155 10.01 -21.03 17.46
N CYS A 156 9.82 -20.78 16.17
CA CYS A 156 10.84 -21.03 15.15
C CYS A 156 12.10 -20.17 15.37
N ASP A 157 11.90 -18.86 15.59
CA ASP A 157 12.99 -17.93 15.92
C ASP A 157 12.42 -16.71 16.67
N SER A 158 12.25 -16.84 17.96
CA SER A 158 11.69 -15.78 18.81
C SER A 158 12.57 -14.53 18.93
N VAL A 159 13.87 -14.67 18.70
CA VAL A 159 14.82 -13.54 18.75
C VAL A 159 14.66 -12.67 17.51
N SER A 160 14.65 -13.28 16.33
CA SER A 160 14.48 -12.55 15.07
C SER A 160 13.06 -11.99 14.91
N ALA A 161 12.05 -12.61 15.52
CA ALA A 161 10.66 -12.18 15.46
C ALA A 161 10.43 -10.79 16.08
N PHE A 162 11.27 -10.34 16.99
CA PHE A 162 11.11 -9.04 17.63
C PHE A 162 11.14 -7.88 16.63
N GLY A 163 10.04 -7.11 16.60
CA GLY A 163 9.86 -5.99 15.66
C GLY A 163 9.55 -6.40 14.22
N GLY A 164 9.18 -7.66 13.99
CA GLY A 164 8.71 -8.17 12.71
C GLY A 164 7.23 -7.85 12.45
N ILE A 165 6.77 -8.27 11.29
CA ILE A 165 5.36 -8.22 10.85
C ILE A 165 4.78 -9.63 11.00
N VAL A 166 3.60 -9.71 11.59
CA VAL A 166 2.85 -10.97 11.72
C VAL A 166 1.64 -10.91 10.79
N ALA A 167 1.47 -11.95 9.97
CA ALA A 167 0.28 -12.12 9.16
C ALA A 167 -0.46 -13.43 9.50
N PHE A 168 -1.78 -13.37 9.35
CA PHE A 168 -2.68 -14.52 9.53
C PHE A 168 -3.56 -14.66 8.28
N ASN A 169 -3.93 -15.88 7.95
CA ASN A 169 -4.92 -16.18 6.91
C ASN A 169 -6.36 -16.18 7.45
N SER A 170 -6.58 -15.68 8.64
CA SER A 170 -7.86 -15.65 9.34
C SER A 170 -8.00 -14.39 10.19
N ASN A 171 -9.19 -14.17 10.72
CA ASN A 171 -9.42 -13.13 11.72
C ASN A 171 -8.60 -13.42 13.00
N VAL A 172 -8.06 -12.35 13.57
CA VAL A 172 -7.38 -12.39 14.88
C VAL A 172 -8.42 -12.19 15.97
N ASP A 173 -8.64 -13.24 16.78
CA ASP A 173 -9.52 -13.18 17.94
C ASP A 173 -8.81 -12.67 19.20
N SER A 174 -9.56 -12.50 20.28
CA SER A 174 -9.03 -12.00 21.55
C SER A 174 -7.93 -12.89 22.13
N ASP A 175 -8.08 -14.22 22.00
CA ASP A 175 -7.10 -15.17 22.53
C ASP A 175 -5.79 -15.12 21.75
N THR A 176 -5.88 -14.92 20.44
CA THR A 176 -4.70 -14.71 19.59
C THR A 176 -4.01 -13.37 19.88
N ALA A 177 -4.79 -12.32 20.15
CA ALA A 177 -4.24 -10.97 20.39
C ALA A 177 -3.56 -10.81 21.77
N ILE A 178 -3.85 -11.70 22.74
CA ILE A 178 -3.24 -11.66 24.07
C ILE A 178 -1.83 -12.30 24.07
N ASN A 179 -1.57 -13.25 23.17
CA ASN A 179 -0.28 -13.93 23.05
C ASN A 179 0.76 -13.10 22.33
#